data_2b863ed1b4e5b4d470e57e992917506f
#
_entry.id   2b863ed1b4e5b4d470e57e992917506f
#
_cell.length_a   1.000
_cell.length_b   1.000
_cell.length_c   1.000
_cell.angle_alpha   90.00
_cell.angle_beta   90.00
_cell.angle_gamma   90.00
#
_symmetry.space_group_name_H-M   'P 1'
#
loop_
_entity.id
_entity.type
_entity.pdbx_description
1 polymer ?
#
loop_
_entity_poly.entity_id
_entity_poly.type
_entity_poly.pdbx_seq_one_letter_code
_entity_poly.pdbx_strand_id
1 'polypeptide(L)'
;MSLIAELKRRNVIRSAGLYLVGAWLVVQVAGTILPMFGAVDWIARSIVIALAIGFIPAMVVAWVFELTPAGLKRDEDVKTEDSIASQTAHRMNQWLLVVSIVAIGYFAFDKFVLAPRRDAALVMQTTAHVAAQIGAEKPNVSPKSIAVLAFTDLSPGHDQEYFSDGMSEEILNALAKVKDLKVAGRTSSFYYKGRNEDLRVVGKALGVANVLEGSVRTQNSKVRITAQLIRTDDDFHLWSDSYDGDLNDVFALQERIARAITDQLQAVLQGDQKTLLVPVATSSPEAYKLYLQATAIFNRRDGVHFHDAIAGLKQAIELDPKFARAHSRLAALYDVVPQYSADTDLRAALEAVQQYARSAIALDPTLAEAYSALGLSYRVQHRYIEEHAAYEHALALDPNDVTTNFWYGLSELMDGYTRHGMQLLDRTLTIDPMLPNALRWRAKMELSAGDLAGAQRNAQRARDLGLQVVDMNLAEIAHARGDNTNAIERWAAGMRGYLQGMPEGSETIIAEGLYGDDAARTRAIALIDAYVAQARDQINWVAPYVMVQLGEPAKALATMRTSRTNNDADFFALLWTPQGRAMRTSPVFNAFSRAVGLTQLWDKIGPPDLCKKSDAGDYTCE
;
A
#
# COMPACT_ATOMS: atom_id res chain seq x y z
N MET A 1 -30.70 -15.45 48.68
CA MET A 1 -29.39 -15.83 48.08
C MET A 1 -29.13 -14.92 46.89
N SER A 2 -27.86 -14.55 46.60
CA SER A 2 -27.61 -13.74 45.42
C SER A 2 -27.82 -14.58 44.15
N LEU A 3 -28.31 -13.96 43.06
CA LEU A 3 -28.51 -14.61 41.75
C LEU A 3 -27.29 -15.42 41.29
N ILE A 4 -26.10 -14.90 41.55
CA ILE A 4 -24.82 -15.56 41.21
C ILE A 4 -24.61 -16.86 41.99
N ALA A 5 -25.00 -16.91 43.26
CA ALA A 5 -24.91 -18.12 44.08
C ALA A 5 -25.85 -19.21 43.55
N GLU A 6 -27.03 -18.83 43.09
CA GLU A 6 -28.03 -19.74 42.51
C GLU A 6 -27.58 -20.29 41.14
N LEU A 7 -27.06 -19.43 40.24
CA LEU A 7 -26.45 -19.81 38.96
C LEU A 7 -25.30 -20.81 39.14
N LYS A 8 -24.48 -20.63 40.19
CA LYS A 8 -23.36 -21.50 40.52
C LYS A 8 -23.84 -22.83 41.10
N ARG A 9 -24.88 -22.83 41.93
CA ARG A 9 -25.50 -24.04 42.52
C ARG A 9 -26.11 -24.94 41.43
N ARG A 10 -26.81 -24.36 40.47
CA ARG A 10 -27.48 -25.06 39.34
C ARG A 10 -26.53 -25.38 38.17
N ASN A 11 -25.22 -25.23 38.32
CA ASN A 11 -24.20 -25.48 37.27
C ASN A 11 -24.37 -24.69 35.96
N VAL A 12 -25.25 -23.68 35.90
CA VAL A 12 -25.53 -22.91 34.66
C VAL A 12 -24.27 -22.23 34.10
N ILE A 13 -23.42 -21.67 34.97
CA ILE A 13 -22.16 -21.02 34.55
C ILE A 13 -21.23 -22.03 33.88
N ARG A 14 -21.17 -23.27 34.36
CA ARG A 14 -20.34 -24.33 33.77
C ARG A 14 -20.91 -24.81 32.44
N SER A 15 -22.22 -24.97 32.36
CA SER A 15 -22.93 -25.30 31.11
C SER A 15 -22.75 -24.22 30.05
N ALA A 16 -22.80 -22.94 30.43
CA ALA A 16 -22.49 -21.83 29.54
C ALA A 16 -21.05 -21.89 29.03
N GLY A 17 -20.07 -22.12 29.92
CA GLY A 17 -18.66 -22.26 29.52
C GLY A 17 -18.46 -23.42 28.55
N LEU A 18 -19.04 -24.59 28.82
CA LEU A 18 -18.92 -25.76 27.94
C LEU A 18 -19.58 -25.50 26.57
N TYR A 19 -20.74 -24.86 26.56
CA TYR A 19 -21.43 -24.49 25.33
C TYR A 19 -20.59 -23.53 24.48
N LEU A 20 -20.06 -22.45 25.09
CA LEU A 20 -19.26 -21.43 24.38
C LEU A 20 -17.97 -21.99 23.78
N VAL A 21 -17.25 -22.85 24.54
CA VAL A 21 -16.02 -23.49 24.03
C VAL A 21 -16.35 -24.49 22.93
N GLY A 22 -17.44 -25.26 23.08
CA GLY A 22 -17.91 -26.19 22.04
C GLY A 22 -18.37 -25.46 20.77
N ALA A 23 -19.17 -24.40 20.92
CA ALA A 23 -19.61 -23.58 19.82
C ALA A 23 -18.44 -22.93 19.07
N TRP A 24 -17.48 -22.38 19.80
CA TRP A 24 -16.25 -21.83 19.21
C TRP A 24 -15.49 -22.87 18.40
N LEU A 25 -15.33 -24.09 18.94
CA LEU A 25 -14.66 -25.18 18.24
C LEU A 25 -15.41 -25.55 16.93
N VAL A 26 -16.74 -25.64 16.97
CA VAL A 26 -17.56 -25.92 15.78
C VAL A 26 -17.38 -24.84 14.72
N VAL A 27 -17.39 -23.57 15.12
CA VAL A 27 -17.17 -22.44 14.18
C VAL A 27 -15.79 -22.50 13.56
N GLN A 28 -14.75 -22.80 14.32
CA GLN A 28 -13.37 -22.91 13.82
C GLN A 28 -13.22 -24.09 12.84
N VAL A 29 -13.75 -25.25 13.19
CA VAL A 29 -13.73 -26.44 12.33
C VAL A 29 -14.53 -26.21 11.05
N ALA A 30 -15.74 -25.62 11.15
CA ALA A 30 -16.56 -25.28 10.01
C ALA A 30 -15.86 -24.27 9.09
N GLY A 31 -15.27 -23.21 9.65
CA GLY A 31 -14.50 -22.22 8.90
C GLY A 31 -13.28 -22.81 8.16
N THR A 32 -12.73 -23.93 8.65
CA THR A 32 -11.62 -24.63 8.00
C THR A 32 -12.09 -25.64 6.94
N ILE A 33 -13.15 -26.39 7.24
CA ILE A 33 -13.59 -27.52 6.41
C ILE A 33 -14.51 -27.06 5.27
N LEU A 34 -15.46 -26.16 5.52
CA LEU A 34 -16.45 -25.74 4.52
C LEU A 34 -15.82 -25.17 3.22
N PRO A 35 -14.78 -24.33 3.27
CA PRO A 35 -14.11 -23.85 2.06
C PRO A 35 -13.45 -24.97 1.24
N MET A 36 -12.97 -26.04 1.88
CA MET A 36 -12.36 -27.20 1.19
C MET A 36 -13.35 -27.97 0.31
N PHE A 37 -14.64 -27.88 0.62
CA PHE A 37 -15.73 -28.50 -0.14
C PHE A 37 -16.46 -27.51 -1.07
N GLY A 38 -15.94 -26.29 -1.24
CA GLY A 38 -16.58 -25.26 -2.06
C GLY A 38 -17.94 -24.78 -1.51
N ALA A 39 -18.15 -24.90 -0.22
CA ALA A 39 -19.41 -24.50 0.41
C ALA A 39 -19.56 -22.96 0.39
N VAL A 40 -20.77 -22.49 0.12
CA VAL A 40 -21.09 -21.06 0.01
C VAL A 40 -21.03 -20.41 1.39
N ASP A 41 -20.53 -19.17 1.50
CA ASP A 41 -20.26 -18.43 2.76
C ASP A 41 -21.48 -18.34 3.69
N TRP A 42 -22.70 -18.33 3.16
CA TRP A 42 -23.92 -18.27 3.97
C TRP A 42 -24.08 -19.49 4.92
N ILE A 43 -23.51 -20.65 4.58
CA ILE A 43 -23.56 -21.87 5.40
C ILE A 43 -22.78 -21.64 6.71
N ALA A 44 -21.58 -21.08 6.63
CA ALA A 44 -20.78 -20.75 7.81
C ALA A 44 -21.50 -19.72 8.71
N ARG A 45 -22.10 -18.68 8.10
CA ARG A 45 -22.90 -17.67 8.82
C ARG A 45 -24.13 -18.29 9.50
N SER A 46 -24.80 -19.22 8.82
CA SER A 46 -25.96 -19.92 9.38
C SER A 46 -25.60 -20.78 10.59
N ILE A 47 -24.44 -21.42 10.60
CA ILE A 47 -23.93 -22.19 11.75
C ILE A 47 -23.73 -21.28 12.95
N VAL A 48 -23.10 -20.11 12.78
CA VAL A 48 -22.89 -19.12 13.85
C VAL A 48 -24.23 -18.65 14.42
N ILE A 49 -25.20 -18.32 13.56
CA ILE A 49 -26.53 -17.87 13.97
C ILE A 49 -27.27 -18.99 14.73
N ALA A 50 -27.23 -20.22 14.23
CA ALA A 50 -27.87 -21.36 14.88
C ALA A 50 -27.28 -21.63 16.27
N LEU A 51 -25.96 -21.54 16.43
CA LEU A 51 -25.29 -21.67 17.72
C LEU A 51 -25.65 -20.52 18.67
N ALA A 52 -25.75 -19.29 18.19
CA ALA A 52 -26.16 -18.15 19.00
C ALA A 52 -27.61 -18.27 19.48
N ILE A 53 -28.53 -18.68 18.60
CA ILE A 53 -29.93 -18.92 18.94
C ILE A 53 -30.05 -20.11 19.90
N GLY A 54 -29.29 -21.18 19.70
CA GLY A 54 -29.28 -22.38 20.53
C GLY A 54 -28.75 -22.16 21.96
N PHE A 55 -27.95 -21.09 22.17
CA PHE A 55 -27.44 -20.76 23.51
C PHE A 55 -28.56 -20.48 24.53
N ILE A 56 -29.58 -19.72 24.13
CA ILE A 56 -30.68 -19.34 25.05
C ILE A 56 -31.45 -20.57 25.56
N PRO A 57 -32.01 -21.46 24.70
CA PRO A 57 -32.69 -22.66 25.19
C PRO A 57 -31.75 -23.61 25.95
N ALA A 58 -30.47 -23.71 25.60
CA ALA A 58 -29.52 -24.51 26.37
C ALA A 58 -29.36 -23.99 27.80
N MET A 59 -29.31 -22.66 27.98
CA MET A 59 -29.23 -22.06 29.32
C MET A 59 -30.54 -22.23 30.10
N VAL A 60 -31.71 -22.15 29.46
CA VAL A 60 -33.01 -22.40 30.08
C VAL A 60 -33.11 -23.84 30.56
N VAL A 61 -32.67 -24.81 29.74
CA VAL A 61 -32.64 -26.23 30.15
C VAL A 61 -31.68 -26.45 31.33
N ALA A 62 -30.50 -25.85 31.31
CA ALA A 62 -29.55 -25.93 32.41
C ALA A 62 -30.05 -25.25 33.71
N TRP A 63 -30.98 -24.30 33.60
CA TRP A 63 -31.60 -23.64 34.73
C TRP A 63 -32.75 -24.45 35.34
N VAL A 64 -33.59 -25.08 34.50
CA VAL A 64 -34.84 -25.73 34.88
C VAL A 64 -34.64 -27.18 35.28
N PHE A 65 -33.66 -27.88 34.70
CA PHE A 65 -33.49 -29.32 34.86
C PHE A 65 -32.17 -29.67 35.53
N GLU A 66 -32.21 -30.65 36.44
CA GLU A 66 -31.04 -31.27 37.05
C GLU A 66 -30.89 -32.72 36.58
N LEU A 67 -29.65 -33.17 36.36
CA LEU A 67 -29.33 -34.55 36.00
C LEU A 67 -29.26 -35.36 37.30
N THR A 68 -30.16 -36.35 37.43
CA THR A 68 -30.19 -37.30 38.55
C THR A 68 -29.87 -38.72 38.09
N PRO A 69 -29.56 -39.70 38.99
CA PRO A 69 -29.35 -41.09 38.59
C PRO A 69 -30.54 -41.71 37.86
N ALA A 70 -31.75 -41.17 38.05
CA ALA A 70 -33.00 -41.63 37.42
C ALA A 70 -33.34 -40.83 36.13
N GLY A 71 -32.42 -39.95 35.61
CA GLY A 71 -32.60 -39.14 34.42
C GLY A 71 -32.78 -37.64 34.72
N LEU A 72 -33.22 -36.87 33.69
CA LEU A 72 -33.50 -35.44 33.79
C LEU A 72 -34.78 -35.20 34.58
N LYS A 73 -34.70 -34.50 35.74
CA LYS A 73 -35.83 -34.07 36.55
C LYS A 73 -35.82 -32.55 36.71
N ARG A 74 -36.97 -31.94 36.97
CA ARG A 74 -37.03 -30.52 37.34
C ARG A 74 -36.34 -30.29 38.68
N ASP A 75 -35.56 -29.24 38.80
CA ASP A 75 -34.81 -28.87 40.00
C ASP A 75 -35.71 -28.77 41.24
N GLU A 76 -37.00 -28.38 41.07
CA GLU A 76 -37.98 -28.29 42.13
C GLU A 76 -38.45 -29.65 42.69
N ASP A 77 -38.31 -30.74 41.91
CA ASP A 77 -38.74 -32.09 42.26
C ASP A 77 -37.58 -32.95 42.83
N VAL A 78 -36.36 -32.40 42.90
CA VAL A 78 -35.18 -33.15 43.38
C VAL A 78 -34.97 -32.91 44.88
N LYS A 79 -35.11 -33.99 45.69
CA LYS A 79 -34.77 -33.93 47.12
C LYS A 79 -33.26 -33.77 47.31
N THR A 80 -32.87 -32.99 48.32
CA THR A 80 -31.44 -32.69 48.61
C THR A 80 -30.54 -33.91 48.72
N GLU A 81 -31.13 -35.06 49.13
CA GLU A 81 -30.45 -36.36 49.29
C GLU A 81 -30.20 -37.09 47.96
N ASP A 82 -30.94 -36.77 46.89
CA ASP A 82 -30.88 -37.37 45.55
C ASP A 82 -30.05 -36.55 44.56
N SER A 83 -29.62 -35.36 44.96
CA SER A 83 -28.86 -34.45 44.09
C SER A 83 -27.41 -34.89 43.91
N ILE A 84 -27.04 -35.17 42.66
CA ILE A 84 -25.65 -35.47 42.27
C ILE A 84 -24.95 -34.22 41.67
N ALA A 85 -25.45 -33.02 41.95
CA ALA A 85 -24.98 -31.74 41.42
C ALA A 85 -23.46 -31.54 41.64
N SER A 86 -22.91 -31.99 42.78
CA SER A 86 -21.45 -31.91 43.05
C SER A 86 -20.63 -32.87 42.21
N GLN A 87 -21.13 -34.06 41.94
CA GLN A 87 -20.45 -35.06 41.09
C GLN A 87 -20.55 -34.64 39.62
N THR A 88 -21.73 -34.16 39.20
CA THR A 88 -21.92 -33.61 37.86
C THR A 88 -21.05 -32.38 37.63
N ALA A 89 -20.89 -31.50 38.63
CA ALA A 89 -19.97 -30.37 38.60
C ALA A 89 -18.52 -30.76 38.37
N HIS A 90 -18.07 -31.84 39.03
CA HIS A 90 -16.68 -32.35 38.87
C HIS A 90 -16.46 -32.92 37.47
N ARG A 91 -17.39 -33.73 36.96
CA ARG A 91 -17.35 -34.25 35.58
C ARG A 91 -17.42 -33.13 34.54
N MET A 92 -18.25 -32.13 34.73
CA MET A 92 -18.31 -30.97 33.82
C MET A 92 -16.98 -30.17 33.79
N ASN A 93 -16.32 -30.00 34.95
CA ASN A 93 -15.00 -29.37 34.99
C ASN A 93 -13.94 -30.18 34.24
N GLN A 94 -13.99 -31.51 34.35
CA GLN A 94 -13.11 -32.39 33.58
C GLN A 94 -13.36 -32.28 32.07
N TRP A 95 -14.62 -32.30 31.66
CA TRP A 95 -14.99 -32.10 30.26
C TRP A 95 -14.61 -30.71 29.74
N LEU A 96 -14.80 -29.64 30.52
CA LEU A 96 -14.32 -28.30 30.20
C LEU A 96 -12.81 -28.26 29.97
N LEU A 97 -12.04 -28.94 30.86
CA LEU A 97 -10.59 -29.04 30.72
C LEU A 97 -10.21 -29.77 29.42
N VAL A 98 -10.83 -30.92 29.15
CA VAL A 98 -10.55 -31.73 27.95
C VAL A 98 -10.86 -30.95 26.69
N VAL A 99 -12.06 -30.32 26.61
CA VAL A 99 -12.49 -29.53 25.43
C VAL A 99 -11.60 -28.31 25.25
N SER A 100 -11.17 -27.66 26.35
CA SER A 100 -10.23 -26.53 26.28
C SER A 100 -8.85 -26.95 25.77
N ILE A 101 -8.32 -28.11 26.20
CA ILE A 101 -7.05 -28.66 25.72
C ILE A 101 -7.14 -28.97 24.22
N VAL A 102 -8.25 -29.59 23.78
CA VAL A 102 -8.50 -29.88 22.36
C VAL A 102 -8.60 -28.58 21.55
N ALA A 103 -9.30 -27.56 22.07
CA ALA A 103 -9.43 -26.26 21.42
C ALA A 103 -8.08 -25.54 21.28
N ILE A 104 -7.26 -25.54 22.33
CA ILE A 104 -5.90 -24.96 22.30
C ILE A 104 -5.00 -25.76 21.35
N GLY A 105 -5.06 -27.08 21.40
CA GLY A 105 -4.31 -27.94 20.48
C GLY A 105 -4.68 -27.72 19.03
N TYR A 106 -5.98 -27.57 18.72
CA TYR A 106 -6.46 -27.24 17.38
C TYR A 106 -6.01 -25.84 16.97
N PHE A 107 -6.11 -24.84 17.84
CA PHE A 107 -5.64 -23.48 17.56
C PHE A 107 -4.13 -23.43 17.25
N ALA A 108 -3.33 -24.15 18.05
CA ALA A 108 -1.89 -24.25 17.79
C ALA A 108 -1.64 -24.95 16.45
N PHE A 109 -2.34 -26.05 16.17
CA PHE A 109 -2.23 -26.78 14.89
C PHE A 109 -2.68 -25.92 13.70
N ASP A 110 -3.79 -25.20 13.82
CA ASP A 110 -4.24 -24.28 12.78
C ASP A 110 -3.21 -23.17 12.54
N LYS A 111 -2.74 -22.51 13.59
CA LYS A 111 -1.82 -21.35 13.45
C LYS A 111 -0.43 -21.73 12.95
N PHE A 112 0.12 -22.89 13.38
CA PHE A 112 1.49 -23.27 13.06
C PHE A 112 1.61 -24.25 11.90
N VAL A 113 0.54 -24.94 11.51
CA VAL A 113 0.58 -25.97 10.46
C VAL A 113 -0.37 -25.66 9.32
N LEU A 114 -1.63 -25.30 9.57
CA LEU A 114 -2.63 -25.12 8.53
C LEU A 114 -2.62 -23.71 7.95
N ALA A 115 -2.49 -22.66 8.75
CA ALA A 115 -2.47 -21.29 8.27
C ALA A 115 -1.27 -21.04 7.32
N PRO A 116 -0.02 -21.43 7.66
CA PRO A 116 1.10 -21.29 6.73
C PRO A 116 0.90 -22.05 5.40
N ARG A 117 0.26 -23.23 5.46
CA ARG A 117 -0.05 -24.02 4.25
C ARG A 117 -1.16 -23.39 3.40
N ARG A 118 -2.16 -22.76 4.03
CA ARG A 118 -3.23 -22.03 3.32
C ARG A 118 -2.68 -20.78 2.67
N ASP A 119 -1.85 -20.03 3.40
CA ASP A 119 -1.20 -18.83 2.87
C ASP A 119 -0.26 -19.18 1.71
N ALA A 120 0.50 -20.26 1.81
CA ALA A 120 1.32 -20.78 0.72
C ALA A 120 0.46 -21.26 -0.48
N ALA A 121 -0.68 -21.90 -0.25
CA ALA A 121 -1.57 -22.34 -1.32
C ALA A 121 -2.29 -21.18 -2.00
N LEU A 122 -2.69 -20.14 -1.25
CA LEU A 122 -3.24 -18.89 -1.79
C LEU A 122 -2.20 -18.14 -2.63
N VAL A 123 -0.97 -18.05 -2.13
CA VAL A 123 0.17 -17.47 -2.88
C VAL A 123 0.44 -18.31 -4.13
N MET A 124 0.41 -19.64 -4.04
CA MET A 124 0.59 -20.53 -5.20
C MET A 124 -0.56 -20.39 -6.22
N GLN A 125 -1.80 -20.27 -5.79
CA GLN A 125 -2.94 -20.01 -6.69
C GLN A 125 -2.86 -18.62 -7.32
N THR A 126 -2.47 -17.61 -6.57
CA THR A 126 -2.30 -16.25 -7.08
C THR A 126 -1.12 -16.19 -8.06
N THR A 127 0.01 -16.85 -7.75
CA THR A 127 1.16 -16.98 -8.67
C THR A 127 0.84 -17.84 -9.88
N ALA A 128 0.08 -18.93 -9.74
CA ALA A 128 -0.36 -19.75 -10.87
C ALA A 128 -1.37 -19.00 -11.76
N HIS A 129 -2.26 -18.19 -11.20
CA HIS A 129 -3.18 -17.34 -11.95
C HIS A 129 -2.45 -16.22 -12.69
N VAL A 130 -1.49 -15.58 -12.05
CA VAL A 130 -0.58 -14.60 -12.65
C VAL A 130 0.29 -15.26 -13.73
N ALA A 131 0.83 -16.46 -13.48
CA ALA A 131 1.62 -17.21 -14.45
C ALA A 131 0.79 -17.69 -15.66
N ALA A 132 -0.46 -18.10 -15.47
CA ALA A 132 -1.36 -18.50 -16.56
C ALA A 132 -1.81 -17.31 -17.42
N GLN A 133 -1.95 -16.12 -16.85
CA GLN A 133 -2.30 -14.91 -17.59
C GLN A 133 -1.12 -14.27 -18.34
N ILE A 134 0.12 -14.52 -17.92
CA ILE A 134 1.35 -14.08 -18.60
C ILE A 134 1.77 -15.07 -19.71
N GLY A 135 1.06 -16.17 -19.90
CA GLY A 135 1.44 -17.34 -20.69
C GLY A 135 1.36 -17.24 -22.21
N ALA A 136 1.23 -16.06 -22.85
CA ALA A 136 1.06 -15.97 -24.30
C ALA A 136 2.22 -15.31 -25.09
N GLU A 137 3.12 -14.57 -24.43
CA GLU A 137 4.36 -14.10 -25.05
C GLU A 137 5.52 -14.35 -24.08
N LYS A 138 6.59 -15.03 -24.56
CA LYS A 138 7.86 -15.02 -23.82
C LYS A 138 8.29 -13.57 -23.76
N PRO A 139 8.25 -12.90 -22.59
CA PRO A 139 8.79 -11.57 -22.50
C PRO A 139 10.25 -11.64 -22.96
N ASN A 140 10.61 -10.79 -23.90
CA ASN A 140 12.01 -10.68 -24.36
C ASN A 140 12.82 -10.04 -23.21
N VAL A 141 13.12 -10.86 -22.19
CA VAL A 141 13.86 -10.43 -21.02
C VAL A 141 15.30 -10.20 -21.43
N SER A 142 15.78 -8.97 -21.30
CA SER A 142 17.16 -8.62 -21.59
C SER A 142 18.12 -9.44 -20.73
N PRO A 143 19.12 -10.13 -21.30
CA PRO A 143 20.16 -10.80 -20.51
C PRO A 143 20.89 -9.83 -19.54
N LYS A 144 20.96 -8.54 -19.91
CA LYS A 144 21.48 -7.45 -19.08
C LYS A 144 20.36 -6.82 -18.27
N SER A 145 19.69 -7.64 -17.44
CA SER A 145 18.67 -7.17 -16.50
C SER A 145 18.85 -7.86 -15.16
N ILE A 146 18.61 -7.11 -14.07
CA ILE A 146 18.88 -7.57 -12.71
C ILE A 146 17.84 -7.00 -11.72
N ALA A 147 17.46 -7.81 -10.75
CA ALA A 147 16.82 -7.35 -9.52
C ALA A 147 17.77 -7.52 -8.34
N VAL A 148 17.88 -6.53 -7.48
CA VAL A 148 18.63 -6.59 -6.22
C VAL A 148 17.64 -6.84 -5.09
N LEU A 149 17.57 -8.05 -4.59
CA LEU A 149 16.72 -8.39 -3.45
C LEU A 149 17.26 -7.78 -2.15
N ALA A 150 16.37 -7.56 -1.19
CA ALA A 150 16.79 -7.12 0.14
C ALA A 150 17.73 -8.14 0.78
N PHE A 151 18.91 -7.71 1.20
CA PHE A 151 19.89 -8.59 1.85
C PHE A 151 19.40 -8.98 3.25
N THR A 152 19.67 -10.21 3.63
CA THR A 152 19.28 -10.75 4.93
C THR A 152 20.23 -10.25 6.02
N ASP A 153 19.69 -9.74 7.12
CA ASP A 153 20.47 -9.43 8.32
C ASP A 153 20.82 -10.73 9.08
N LEU A 154 22.10 -11.07 9.09
CA LEU A 154 22.67 -12.20 9.84
C LEU A 154 23.50 -11.73 11.04
N SER A 155 23.32 -10.50 11.51
CA SER A 155 23.96 -9.96 12.70
C SER A 155 23.44 -10.68 13.96
N PRO A 156 24.23 -10.82 15.03
CA PRO A 156 23.82 -11.59 16.22
C PRO A 156 22.54 -11.07 16.89
N GLY A 157 22.27 -9.76 16.82
CA GLY A 157 21.09 -9.12 17.41
C GLY A 157 19.89 -9.05 16.49
N HIS A 158 20.04 -9.34 15.19
CA HIS A 158 19.04 -9.10 14.15
C HIS A 158 18.44 -7.69 14.19
N ASP A 159 19.25 -6.70 14.57
CA ASP A 159 18.87 -5.30 14.78
C ASP A 159 19.46 -4.35 13.73
N GLN A 160 20.12 -4.91 12.68
CA GLN A 160 20.79 -4.18 11.61
C GLN A 160 20.03 -4.28 10.26
N GLU A 161 18.73 -4.56 10.32
CA GLU A 161 17.89 -4.71 9.12
C GLU A 161 17.92 -3.44 8.24
N TYR A 162 17.86 -2.25 8.86
CA TYR A 162 17.98 -0.97 8.16
C TYR A 162 19.30 -0.84 7.37
N PHE A 163 20.38 -1.41 7.91
CA PHE A 163 21.69 -1.39 7.25
C PHE A 163 21.74 -2.38 6.08
N SER A 164 21.21 -3.58 6.25
CA SER A 164 21.13 -4.59 5.18
C SER A 164 20.25 -4.12 4.03
N ASP A 165 19.11 -3.50 4.32
CA ASP A 165 18.21 -2.89 3.35
C ASP A 165 18.89 -1.73 2.61
N GLY A 166 19.53 -0.82 3.37
CA GLY A 166 20.27 0.29 2.80
C GLY A 166 21.41 -0.15 1.90
N MET A 167 22.14 -1.22 2.27
CA MET A 167 23.18 -1.81 1.44
C MET A 167 22.64 -2.29 0.10
N SER A 168 21.52 -3.02 0.12
CA SER A 168 20.88 -3.51 -1.11
C SER A 168 20.40 -2.35 -1.99
N GLU A 169 19.81 -1.32 -1.39
CA GLU A 169 19.33 -0.12 -2.10
C GLU A 169 20.49 0.66 -2.74
N GLU A 170 21.61 0.83 -2.04
CA GLU A 170 22.78 1.53 -2.58
C GLU A 170 23.42 0.76 -3.77
N ILE A 171 23.48 -0.57 -3.67
CA ILE A 171 23.95 -1.41 -4.78
C ILE A 171 22.96 -1.30 -5.96
N LEU A 172 21.65 -1.35 -5.72
CA LEU A 172 20.63 -1.15 -6.74
C LEU A 172 20.83 0.20 -7.45
N ASN A 173 20.97 1.28 -6.68
CA ASN A 173 21.16 2.64 -7.20
C ASN A 173 22.48 2.78 -7.99
N ALA A 174 23.55 2.10 -7.55
CA ALA A 174 24.80 2.07 -8.27
C ALA A 174 24.67 1.36 -9.63
N LEU A 175 24.01 0.19 -9.63
CA LEU A 175 23.77 -0.58 -10.86
C LEU A 175 22.83 0.14 -11.83
N ALA A 176 21.86 0.91 -11.34
CA ALA A 176 20.95 1.70 -12.18
C ALA A 176 21.67 2.78 -13.02
N LYS A 177 22.87 3.21 -12.61
CA LYS A 177 23.71 4.15 -13.37
C LYS A 177 24.50 3.49 -14.51
N VAL A 178 24.52 2.14 -14.55
CA VAL A 178 25.28 1.40 -15.57
C VAL A 178 24.49 1.40 -16.87
N LYS A 179 25.15 1.87 -17.95
CA LYS A 179 24.55 1.90 -19.29
C LYS A 179 24.16 0.50 -19.75
N ASP A 180 23.01 0.39 -20.41
CA ASP A 180 22.44 -0.84 -20.98
C ASP A 180 22.07 -1.91 -19.94
N LEU A 181 22.23 -1.65 -18.64
CA LEU A 181 21.76 -2.53 -17.57
C LEU A 181 20.34 -2.11 -17.14
N LYS A 182 19.39 -3.01 -17.24
CA LYS A 182 18.04 -2.82 -16.73
C LYS A 182 17.97 -3.29 -15.30
N VAL A 183 17.68 -2.40 -14.37
CA VAL A 183 17.58 -2.72 -12.94
C VAL A 183 16.13 -2.61 -12.52
N ALA A 184 15.60 -3.66 -11.89
CA ALA A 184 14.25 -3.65 -11.34
C ALA A 184 14.14 -2.67 -10.17
N GLY A 185 13.01 -1.99 -10.08
CA GLY A 185 12.75 -1.01 -9.02
C GLY A 185 12.75 -1.62 -7.62
N ARG A 186 13.03 -0.75 -6.65
CA ARG A 186 13.17 -1.14 -5.25
C ARG A 186 11.90 -1.81 -4.71
N THR A 187 10.72 -1.22 -4.95
CA THR A 187 9.45 -1.74 -4.39
C THR A 187 9.22 -3.17 -4.81
N SER A 188 9.41 -3.48 -6.09
CA SER A 188 9.26 -4.82 -6.64
C SER A 188 10.31 -5.79 -6.11
N SER A 189 11.57 -5.36 -6.04
CA SER A 189 12.67 -6.20 -5.54
C SER A 189 12.50 -6.54 -4.06
N PHE A 190 12.11 -5.57 -3.24
CA PHE A 190 11.92 -5.72 -1.80
C PHE A 190 10.60 -6.41 -1.42
N TYR A 191 9.66 -6.54 -2.34
CA TYR A 191 8.45 -7.35 -2.14
C TYR A 191 8.78 -8.79 -1.76
N TYR A 192 9.90 -9.33 -2.23
CA TYR A 192 10.36 -10.69 -1.96
C TYR A 192 11.16 -10.83 -0.66
N LYS A 193 11.33 -9.76 0.11
CA LYS A 193 12.03 -9.80 1.40
C LYS A 193 11.37 -10.79 2.37
N GLY A 194 12.17 -11.73 2.88
CA GLY A 194 11.70 -12.76 3.82
C GLY A 194 10.77 -13.82 3.21
N ARG A 195 10.57 -13.80 1.88
CA ARG A 195 9.81 -14.80 1.15
C ARG A 195 10.76 -15.81 0.53
N ASN A 196 10.47 -17.09 0.71
CA ASN A 196 11.25 -18.16 0.11
C ASN A 196 10.64 -18.57 -1.24
N GLU A 197 10.66 -17.66 -2.20
CA GLU A 197 10.11 -17.86 -3.54
C GLU A 197 11.17 -18.42 -4.50
N ASP A 198 10.74 -19.24 -5.45
CA ASP A 198 11.58 -19.73 -6.54
C ASP A 198 12.07 -18.54 -7.40
N LEU A 199 13.38 -18.41 -7.61
CA LEU A 199 13.96 -17.28 -8.33
C LEU A 199 13.50 -17.19 -9.80
N ARG A 200 13.06 -18.30 -10.40
CA ARG A 200 12.41 -18.32 -11.73
C ARG A 200 11.09 -17.56 -11.71
N VAL A 201 10.31 -17.72 -10.62
CA VAL A 201 9.05 -16.97 -10.43
C VAL A 201 9.36 -15.50 -10.20
N VAL A 202 10.35 -15.19 -9.36
CA VAL A 202 10.81 -13.83 -9.10
C VAL A 202 11.28 -13.15 -10.40
N GLY A 203 12.15 -13.79 -11.15
CA GLY A 203 12.69 -13.27 -12.42
C GLY A 203 11.60 -12.97 -13.45
N LYS A 204 10.62 -13.89 -13.58
CA LYS A 204 9.47 -13.69 -14.46
C LYS A 204 8.58 -12.53 -14.01
N ALA A 205 8.30 -12.44 -12.71
CA ALA A 205 7.42 -11.42 -12.15
C ALA A 205 8.04 -10.00 -12.23
N LEU A 206 9.37 -9.90 -12.10
CA LEU A 206 10.15 -8.66 -12.21
C LEU A 206 10.61 -8.35 -13.63
N GLY A 207 10.49 -9.29 -14.56
CA GLY A 207 10.98 -9.14 -15.94
C GLY A 207 12.49 -9.04 -16.03
N VAL A 208 13.23 -9.76 -15.19
CA VAL A 208 14.70 -9.76 -15.13
C VAL A 208 15.29 -11.14 -15.37
N ALA A 209 16.46 -11.17 -16.02
CA ALA A 209 17.21 -12.40 -16.28
C ALA A 209 18.08 -12.82 -15.09
N ASN A 210 18.42 -11.91 -14.21
CA ASN A 210 19.34 -12.14 -13.11
C ASN A 210 18.79 -11.57 -11.80
N VAL A 211 19.13 -12.20 -10.70
CA VAL A 211 18.82 -11.75 -9.35
C VAL A 211 20.11 -11.68 -8.55
N LEU A 212 20.30 -10.58 -7.83
CA LEU A 212 21.31 -10.45 -6.79
C LEU A 212 20.63 -10.66 -5.45
N GLU A 213 21.08 -11.66 -4.71
CA GLU A 213 20.73 -11.86 -3.31
C GLU A 213 21.97 -11.81 -2.43
N GLY A 214 21.78 -11.65 -1.13
CA GLY A 214 22.92 -11.59 -0.23
C GLY A 214 22.52 -11.52 1.23
N SER A 215 23.56 -11.41 2.05
CA SER A 215 23.42 -11.23 3.49
C SER A 215 24.47 -10.27 4.03
N VAL A 216 24.12 -9.60 5.10
CA VAL A 216 24.99 -8.70 5.84
C VAL A 216 25.11 -9.19 7.27
N ARG A 217 26.32 -9.25 7.77
CA ARG A 217 26.60 -9.54 9.17
C ARG A 217 27.46 -8.41 9.74
N THR A 218 26.94 -7.75 10.74
CA THR A 218 27.66 -6.69 11.46
C THR A 218 28.00 -7.18 12.87
N GLN A 219 29.24 -7.01 13.27
CA GLN A 219 29.68 -7.30 14.65
C GLN A 219 30.69 -6.23 15.08
N ASN A 220 30.34 -5.41 16.06
CA ASN A 220 31.07 -4.20 16.43
C ASN A 220 31.18 -3.26 15.20
N SER A 221 32.41 -2.86 14.80
CA SER A 221 32.67 -2.07 13.60
C SER A 221 32.91 -2.89 12.33
N LYS A 222 32.94 -4.23 12.42
CA LYS A 222 33.21 -5.12 11.29
C LYS A 222 31.96 -5.50 10.55
N VAL A 223 32.03 -5.47 9.23
CA VAL A 223 30.95 -5.87 8.32
C VAL A 223 31.46 -6.97 7.41
N ARG A 224 30.65 -8.02 7.28
CA ARG A 224 30.80 -9.03 6.23
C ARG A 224 29.55 -9.01 5.36
N ILE A 225 29.74 -8.86 4.06
CA ILE A 225 28.70 -8.90 3.04
C ILE A 225 28.95 -10.10 2.16
N THR A 226 27.99 -11.00 2.05
CA THR A 226 28.01 -12.07 1.05
C THR A 226 26.99 -11.71 -0.02
N ALA A 227 27.38 -11.77 -1.28
CA ALA A 227 26.52 -11.45 -2.41
C ALA A 227 26.63 -12.55 -3.47
N GLN A 228 25.50 -12.90 -4.10
CA GLN A 228 25.39 -13.96 -5.09
C GLN A 228 24.55 -13.47 -6.26
N LEU A 229 25.08 -13.60 -7.47
CA LEU A 229 24.38 -13.31 -8.71
C LEU A 229 23.88 -14.63 -9.31
N ILE A 230 22.59 -14.75 -9.50
CA ILE A 230 21.92 -15.97 -9.91
C ILE A 230 21.11 -15.68 -11.17
N ARG A 231 21.21 -16.56 -12.17
CA ARG A 231 20.40 -16.51 -13.37
C ARG A 231 19.03 -17.12 -13.09
N THR A 232 17.95 -16.41 -13.48
CA THR A 232 16.59 -16.75 -13.08
C THR A 232 15.92 -17.84 -13.92
N ASP A 233 16.49 -18.27 -15.04
CA ASP A 233 15.90 -19.30 -15.89
C ASP A 233 16.23 -20.74 -15.45
N ASP A 234 17.37 -20.92 -14.78
CA ASP A 234 17.88 -22.23 -14.35
C ASP A 234 18.47 -22.27 -12.94
N ASP A 235 18.33 -21.18 -12.18
CA ASP A 235 18.87 -20.98 -10.81
C ASP A 235 20.41 -21.16 -10.75
N PHE A 236 21.11 -20.92 -11.87
CA PHE A 236 22.55 -21.09 -11.94
C PHE A 236 23.27 -19.88 -11.31
N HIS A 237 24.14 -20.16 -10.33
CA HIS A 237 24.98 -19.14 -9.71
C HIS A 237 26.06 -18.69 -10.70
N LEU A 238 25.93 -17.46 -11.22
CA LEU A 238 26.90 -16.85 -12.13
C LEU A 238 28.13 -16.36 -11.37
N TRP A 239 27.92 -15.92 -10.13
CA TRP A 239 28.95 -15.37 -9.29
C TRP A 239 28.53 -15.42 -7.81
N SER A 240 29.51 -15.63 -6.93
CA SER A 240 29.33 -15.53 -5.48
C SER A 240 30.64 -15.09 -4.84
N ASP A 241 30.58 -14.10 -3.95
CA ASP A 241 31.76 -13.61 -3.23
C ASP A 241 31.39 -13.06 -1.85
N SER A 242 32.40 -12.91 -0.99
CA SER A 242 32.26 -12.35 0.35
C SER A 242 33.24 -11.21 0.57
N TYR A 243 32.75 -10.11 1.08
CA TYR A 243 33.49 -8.88 1.29
C TYR A 243 33.54 -8.56 2.78
N ASP A 244 34.76 -8.52 3.31
CA ASP A 244 35.03 -8.07 4.68
C ASP A 244 35.52 -6.63 4.67
N GLY A 245 35.06 -5.85 5.66
CA GLY A 245 35.49 -4.46 5.82
C GLY A 245 35.13 -3.89 7.18
N ASP A 246 35.29 -2.58 7.29
CA ASP A 246 34.83 -1.80 8.43
C ASP A 246 33.62 -0.95 8.03
N LEU A 247 32.79 -0.54 8.98
CA LEU A 247 31.69 0.39 8.72
C LEU A 247 32.17 1.71 8.12
N ASN A 248 33.41 2.12 8.40
CA ASN A 248 34.01 3.30 7.80
C ASN A 248 34.32 3.15 6.30
N ASP A 249 34.42 1.88 5.83
CA ASP A 249 34.77 1.55 4.43
C ASP A 249 33.52 1.12 3.63
N VAL A 250 32.31 1.36 4.14
CA VAL A 250 31.06 0.87 3.57
C VAL A 250 30.88 1.26 2.09
N PHE A 251 31.25 2.48 1.71
CA PHE A 251 31.14 2.95 0.32
C PHE A 251 32.11 2.21 -0.60
N ALA A 252 33.32 1.89 -0.13
CA ALA A 252 34.28 1.09 -0.88
C ALA A 252 33.78 -0.37 -1.05
N LEU A 253 33.09 -0.93 -0.06
CA LEU A 253 32.47 -2.24 -0.17
C LEU A 253 31.36 -2.24 -1.23
N GLN A 254 30.45 -1.25 -1.19
CA GLN A 254 29.39 -1.08 -2.18
C GLN A 254 29.94 -0.96 -3.61
N GLU A 255 30.96 -0.12 -3.78
CA GLU A 255 31.62 0.07 -5.09
C GLU A 255 32.25 -1.23 -5.63
N ARG A 256 32.94 -1.99 -4.79
CA ARG A 256 33.54 -3.27 -5.21
C ARG A 256 32.49 -4.28 -5.65
N ILE A 257 31.37 -4.38 -4.90
CA ILE A 257 30.27 -5.29 -5.25
C ILE A 257 29.61 -4.85 -6.56
N ALA A 258 29.26 -3.58 -6.70
CA ALA A 258 28.62 -3.06 -7.91
C ALA A 258 29.49 -3.27 -9.17
N ARG A 259 30.80 -3.05 -9.06
CA ARG A 259 31.76 -3.31 -10.18
C ARG A 259 31.83 -4.80 -10.52
N ALA A 260 31.97 -5.68 -9.52
CA ALA A 260 32.03 -7.12 -9.75
C ALA A 260 30.79 -7.64 -10.48
N ILE A 261 29.62 -7.16 -10.12
CA ILE A 261 28.35 -7.50 -10.79
C ILE A 261 28.32 -6.98 -12.22
N THR A 262 28.74 -5.72 -12.43
CA THR A 262 28.79 -5.09 -13.74
C THR A 262 29.70 -5.88 -14.69
N ASP A 263 30.86 -6.30 -14.21
CA ASP A 263 31.82 -7.10 -14.98
C ASP A 263 31.23 -8.48 -15.34
N GLN A 264 30.54 -9.13 -14.42
CA GLN A 264 29.88 -10.42 -14.65
C GLN A 264 28.75 -10.32 -15.69
N LEU A 265 28.01 -9.22 -15.70
CA LEU A 265 26.93 -8.99 -16.65
C LEU A 265 27.42 -8.42 -17.99
N GLN A 266 28.70 -8.18 -18.14
CA GLN A 266 29.31 -7.56 -19.33
C GLN A 266 28.60 -6.25 -19.74
N ALA A 267 28.12 -5.51 -18.73
CA ALA A 267 27.49 -4.23 -18.92
C ALA A 267 28.53 -3.13 -19.16
N VAL A 268 28.17 -2.12 -19.92
CA VAL A 268 29.04 -1.01 -20.25
C VAL A 268 28.83 0.15 -19.30
N LEU A 269 29.87 0.57 -18.60
CA LEU A 269 29.83 1.77 -17.77
C LEU A 269 29.68 3.03 -18.62
N GLN A 270 28.84 3.96 -18.20
CA GLN A 270 28.78 5.30 -18.80
C GLN A 270 29.91 6.16 -18.24
N GLY A 271 30.64 6.81 -19.16
CA GLY A 271 31.70 7.75 -18.81
C GLY A 271 33.11 7.13 -18.68
N ASP A 272 34.03 7.91 -18.12
CA ASP A 272 35.38 7.47 -17.84
C ASP A 272 35.35 6.31 -16.84
N GLN A 273 36.07 5.23 -17.11
CA GLN A 273 36.16 4.05 -16.21
C GLN A 273 36.62 4.39 -14.77
N LYS A 274 37.12 5.61 -14.56
CA LYS A 274 37.48 6.15 -13.24
C LYS A 274 36.31 6.71 -12.43
N THR A 275 35.13 6.90 -13.04
CA THR A 275 33.96 7.41 -12.31
C THR A 275 33.46 6.37 -11.31
N LEU A 276 33.35 6.76 -10.05
CA LEU A 276 32.80 5.89 -9.00
C LEU A 276 31.32 5.64 -9.25
N LEU A 277 30.90 4.37 -9.20
CA LEU A 277 29.47 3.99 -9.21
C LEU A 277 28.80 4.39 -7.90
N VAL A 278 29.53 4.28 -6.79
CA VAL A 278 29.08 4.64 -5.44
C VAL A 278 29.91 5.81 -4.92
N PRO A 279 29.48 7.05 -5.11
CA PRO A 279 30.18 8.20 -4.54
C PRO A 279 30.11 8.17 -3.01
N VAL A 280 31.16 8.61 -2.34
CA VAL A 280 31.18 8.77 -0.89
C VAL A 280 30.17 9.86 -0.50
N ALA A 281 29.07 9.46 0.12
CA ALA A 281 27.96 10.36 0.42
C ALA A 281 28.25 11.27 1.63
N THR A 282 29.00 10.79 2.60
CA THR A 282 29.42 11.51 3.83
C THR A 282 30.70 10.90 4.38
N SER A 283 31.49 11.71 5.08
CA SER A 283 32.66 11.24 5.83
C SER A 283 32.31 10.78 7.27
N SER A 284 31.06 10.97 7.72
CA SER A 284 30.60 10.60 9.05
C SER A 284 29.80 9.28 9.03
N PRO A 285 30.36 8.18 9.56
CA PRO A 285 29.64 6.91 9.65
C PRO A 285 28.34 7.02 10.46
N GLU A 286 28.32 7.85 11.52
CA GLU A 286 27.12 8.05 12.32
C GLU A 286 26.04 8.83 11.56
N ALA A 287 26.41 9.85 10.79
CA ALA A 287 25.47 10.55 9.91
C ALA A 287 24.88 9.59 8.85
N TYR A 288 25.71 8.71 8.30
CA TYR A 288 25.24 7.71 7.35
C TYR A 288 24.27 6.70 7.97
N LYS A 289 24.57 6.24 9.17
CA LYS A 289 23.67 5.34 9.94
C LYS A 289 22.30 5.97 10.15
N LEU A 290 22.25 7.22 10.64
CA LEU A 290 21.00 7.97 10.84
C LEU A 290 20.22 8.15 9.54
N TYR A 291 20.92 8.44 8.44
CA TYR A 291 20.32 8.51 7.10
C TYR A 291 19.68 7.19 6.67
N LEU A 292 20.35 6.05 6.88
CA LEU A 292 19.82 4.74 6.53
C LEU A 292 18.59 4.37 7.38
N GLN A 293 18.62 4.67 8.69
CA GLN A 293 17.47 4.46 9.57
C GLN A 293 16.25 5.27 9.13
N ALA A 294 16.45 6.56 8.86
CA ALA A 294 15.39 7.42 8.37
C ALA A 294 14.87 6.99 6.99
N THR A 295 15.77 6.55 6.09
CA THR A 295 15.40 6.01 4.77
C THR A 295 14.58 4.73 4.90
N ALA A 296 14.89 3.85 5.84
CA ALA A 296 14.11 2.64 6.09
C ALA A 296 12.69 2.98 6.57
N ILE A 297 12.51 3.95 7.45
CA ILE A 297 11.20 4.45 7.90
C ILE A 297 10.42 5.06 6.73
N PHE A 298 11.06 5.93 5.94
CA PHE A 298 10.47 6.56 4.76
C PHE A 298 9.98 5.52 3.74
N ASN A 299 10.79 4.53 3.43
CA ASN A 299 10.49 3.50 2.43
C ASN A 299 9.35 2.56 2.86
N ARG A 300 9.24 2.25 4.15
CA ARG A 300 8.12 1.48 4.70
C ARG A 300 6.83 2.27 4.82
N ARG A 301 6.89 3.59 4.58
CA ARG A 301 5.75 4.51 4.81
C ARG A 301 5.22 4.42 6.24
N ASP A 302 6.12 4.25 7.19
CA ASP A 302 5.82 4.14 8.61
C ASP A 302 5.52 5.52 9.22
N GLY A 303 4.28 5.97 9.02
CA GLY A 303 3.82 7.30 9.45
C GLY A 303 3.97 7.55 10.95
N VAL A 304 3.92 6.50 11.77
CA VAL A 304 4.08 6.61 13.22
C VAL A 304 5.48 7.11 13.59
N HIS A 305 6.52 6.69 12.84
CA HIS A 305 7.93 7.03 13.10
C HIS A 305 8.49 8.13 12.19
N PHE A 306 7.66 8.83 11.41
CA PHE A 306 8.16 9.91 10.55
C PHE A 306 8.84 11.05 11.32
N HIS A 307 8.38 11.37 12.53
CA HIS A 307 9.02 12.37 13.38
C HIS A 307 10.43 11.94 13.84
N ASP A 308 10.61 10.64 14.12
CA ASP A 308 11.93 10.09 14.47
C ASP A 308 12.88 10.15 13.26
N ALA A 309 12.37 9.84 12.06
CA ALA A 309 13.12 9.95 10.81
C ALA A 309 13.55 11.40 10.53
N ILE A 310 12.66 12.38 10.73
CA ILE A 310 13.00 13.82 10.62
C ILE A 310 14.09 14.21 11.61
N ALA A 311 13.96 13.80 12.87
CA ALA A 311 14.96 14.10 13.90
C ALA A 311 16.32 13.48 13.56
N GLY A 312 16.33 12.21 13.13
CA GLY A 312 17.54 11.51 12.71
C GLY A 312 18.24 12.18 11.52
N LEU A 313 17.48 12.61 10.49
CA LEU A 313 18.06 13.33 9.34
C LEU A 313 18.60 14.71 9.73
N LYS A 314 17.94 15.45 10.62
CA LYS A 314 18.47 16.71 11.14
C LYS A 314 19.78 16.50 11.88
N GLN A 315 19.86 15.49 12.73
CA GLN A 315 21.10 15.12 13.42
C GLN A 315 22.20 14.67 12.43
N ALA A 316 21.85 13.94 11.38
CA ALA A 316 22.80 13.57 10.33
C ALA A 316 23.39 14.81 9.63
N ILE A 317 22.56 15.84 9.38
CA ILE A 317 22.98 17.12 8.80
C ILE A 317 23.82 17.94 9.79
N GLU A 318 23.55 17.87 11.08
CA GLU A 318 24.39 18.49 12.12
C GLU A 318 25.78 17.87 12.18
N LEU A 319 25.86 16.54 12.05
CA LEU A 319 27.13 15.78 12.02
C LEU A 319 27.93 16.01 10.72
N ASP A 320 27.24 16.18 9.61
CA ASP A 320 27.85 16.50 8.31
C ASP A 320 26.94 17.46 7.51
N PRO A 321 27.12 18.77 7.63
CA PRO A 321 26.32 19.75 6.89
C PRO A 321 26.45 19.67 5.37
N LYS A 322 27.45 18.93 4.83
CA LYS A 322 27.64 18.71 3.40
C LYS A 322 26.99 17.41 2.91
N PHE A 323 26.31 16.68 3.75
CA PHE A 323 25.63 15.44 3.37
C PHE A 323 24.39 15.75 2.51
N ALA A 324 24.59 16.00 1.22
CA ALA A 324 23.55 16.40 0.26
C ALA A 324 22.34 15.44 0.24
N ARG A 325 22.59 14.12 0.31
CA ARG A 325 21.54 13.10 0.30
C ARG A 325 20.66 13.14 1.57
N ALA A 326 21.20 13.52 2.72
CA ALA A 326 20.41 13.70 3.93
C ALA A 326 19.46 14.91 3.80
N HIS A 327 19.93 16.00 3.19
CA HIS A 327 19.08 17.15 2.87
C HIS A 327 17.96 16.75 1.89
N SER A 328 18.29 16.02 0.81
CA SER A 328 17.31 15.56 -0.19
C SER A 328 16.24 14.66 0.46
N ARG A 329 16.66 13.65 1.23
CA ARG A 329 15.76 12.73 1.92
C ARG A 329 14.87 13.44 2.94
N LEU A 330 15.39 14.46 3.64
CA LEU A 330 14.61 15.26 4.56
C LEU A 330 13.54 16.10 3.84
N ALA A 331 13.87 16.65 2.67
CA ALA A 331 12.89 17.31 1.82
C ALA A 331 11.78 16.34 1.39
N ALA A 332 12.12 15.17 0.85
CA ALA A 332 11.17 14.15 0.45
C ALA A 332 10.29 13.66 1.62
N LEU A 333 10.83 13.59 2.83
CA LEU A 333 10.07 13.21 4.01
C LEU A 333 9.04 14.28 4.40
N TYR A 334 9.40 15.56 4.36
CA TYR A 334 8.48 16.66 4.62
C TYR A 334 7.33 16.75 3.59
N ASP A 335 7.54 16.35 2.33
CA ASP A 335 6.48 16.25 1.33
C ASP A 335 5.42 15.18 1.68
N VAL A 336 5.85 14.10 2.33
CA VAL A 336 4.99 12.93 2.57
C VAL A 336 4.23 13.04 3.89
N VAL A 337 4.86 13.63 4.92
CA VAL A 337 4.31 13.69 6.29
C VAL A 337 2.88 14.24 6.35
N PRO A 338 2.49 15.31 5.63
CA PRO A 338 1.12 15.83 5.66
C PRO A 338 0.04 14.83 5.20
N GLN A 339 0.43 13.79 4.47
CA GLN A 339 -0.51 12.75 4.02
C GLN A 339 -0.80 11.70 5.10
N TYR A 340 0.04 11.63 6.15
CA TYR A 340 -0.02 10.63 7.21
C TYR A 340 -0.36 11.22 8.60
N SER A 341 -0.25 12.54 8.77
CA SER A 341 -0.50 13.22 10.04
C SER A 341 -1.36 14.47 9.80
N ALA A 342 -2.57 14.45 10.35
CA ALA A 342 -3.51 15.57 10.27
C ALA A 342 -3.04 16.81 11.05
N ASP A 343 -2.15 16.65 12.03
CA ASP A 343 -1.63 17.73 12.89
C ASP A 343 -0.44 18.46 12.25
N THR A 344 -0.04 18.08 11.04
CA THR A 344 1.09 18.71 10.35
C THR A 344 0.70 20.08 9.80
N ASP A 345 1.43 21.11 10.18
CA ASP A 345 1.35 22.42 9.53
C ASP A 345 1.88 22.30 8.08
N LEU A 346 0.96 22.25 7.13
CA LEU A 346 1.27 22.11 5.70
C LEU A 346 2.20 23.22 5.21
N ARG A 347 1.99 24.45 5.68
CA ARG A 347 2.81 25.59 5.26
C ARG A 347 4.25 25.42 5.72
N ALA A 348 4.44 25.08 7.00
CA ALA A 348 5.77 24.84 7.55
C ALA A 348 6.46 23.64 6.86
N ALA A 349 5.71 22.59 6.53
CA ALA A 349 6.22 21.45 5.78
C ALA A 349 6.70 21.86 4.37
N LEU A 350 5.91 22.62 3.62
CA LEU A 350 6.29 23.11 2.29
C LEU A 350 7.51 24.04 2.31
N GLU A 351 7.60 24.91 3.31
CA GLU A 351 8.78 25.78 3.52
C GLU A 351 10.03 24.92 3.78
N ALA A 352 9.90 23.86 4.60
CA ALA A 352 10.99 22.93 4.89
C ALA A 352 11.42 22.15 3.64
N VAL A 353 10.48 21.65 2.83
CA VAL A 353 10.78 20.99 1.54
C VAL A 353 11.66 21.90 0.69
N GLN A 354 11.22 23.14 0.47
CA GLN A 354 11.97 24.09 -0.39
C GLN A 354 13.36 24.41 0.17
N GLN A 355 13.46 24.58 1.49
CA GLN A 355 14.73 24.84 2.15
C GLN A 355 15.71 23.68 1.95
N TYR A 356 15.30 22.46 2.31
CA TYR A 356 16.19 21.31 2.30
C TYR A 356 16.49 20.82 0.88
N ALA A 357 15.52 20.86 -0.04
CA ALA A 357 15.76 20.51 -1.44
C ALA A 357 16.75 21.49 -2.10
N ARG A 358 16.60 22.80 -1.88
CA ARG A 358 17.58 23.79 -2.38
C ARG A 358 18.96 23.60 -1.77
N SER A 359 19.05 23.25 -0.48
CA SER A 359 20.32 22.94 0.17
C SER A 359 20.97 21.71 -0.46
N ALA A 360 20.18 20.64 -0.73
CA ALA A 360 20.65 19.45 -1.40
C ALA A 360 21.21 19.75 -2.81
N ILE A 361 20.46 20.53 -3.60
CA ILE A 361 20.86 20.95 -4.96
C ILE A 361 22.13 21.81 -4.96
N ALA A 362 22.27 22.71 -3.97
CA ALA A 362 23.46 23.54 -3.85
C ALA A 362 24.71 22.72 -3.50
N LEU A 363 24.54 21.61 -2.76
CA LEU A 363 25.63 20.70 -2.40
C LEU A 363 25.94 19.69 -3.51
N ASP A 364 24.89 19.14 -4.15
CA ASP A 364 25.00 18.21 -5.26
C ASP A 364 23.87 18.45 -6.27
N PRO A 365 24.12 19.16 -7.37
CA PRO A 365 23.09 19.46 -8.37
C PRO A 365 22.66 18.26 -9.22
N THR A 366 23.25 17.08 -9.01
CA THR A 366 22.91 15.85 -9.75
C THR A 366 21.89 14.97 -9.02
N LEU A 367 21.40 15.39 -7.85
CA LEU A 367 20.41 14.65 -7.07
C LEU A 367 18.98 14.82 -7.62
N ALA A 368 18.54 13.90 -8.47
CA ALA A 368 17.19 13.90 -9.06
C ALA A 368 16.08 13.95 -7.98
N GLU A 369 16.22 13.24 -6.87
CA GLU A 369 15.26 13.22 -5.75
C GLU A 369 14.97 14.63 -5.20
N ALA A 370 15.96 15.52 -5.13
CA ALA A 370 15.78 16.87 -4.62
C ALA A 370 14.91 17.73 -5.55
N TYR A 371 15.05 17.57 -6.86
CA TYR A 371 14.18 18.23 -7.85
C TYR A 371 12.79 17.62 -7.86
N SER A 372 12.68 16.30 -7.69
CA SER A 372 11.38 15.62 -7.57
C SER A 372 10.59 16.11 -6.35
N ALA A 373 11.23 16.28 -5.20
CA ALA A 373 10.62 16.86 -4.01
C ALA A 373 10.15 18.30 -4.24
N LEU A 374 10.95 19.13 -4.95
CA LEU A 374 10.49 20.47 -5.35
C LEU A 374 9.26 20.42 -6.26
N GLY A 375 9.22 19.48 -7.20
CA GLY A 375 8.09 19.28 -8.11
C GLY A 375 6.79 19.05 -7.33
N LEU A 376 6.78 18.08 -6.42
CA LEU A 376 5.61 17.78 -5.60
C LEU A 376 5.20 18.98 -4.71
N SER A 377 6.18 19.67 -4.10
CA SER A 377 5.94 20.87 -3.31
C SER A 377 5.32 22.01 -4.15
N TYR A 378 5.74 22.20 -5.40
CA TYR A 378 5.17 23.18 -6.30
C TYR A 378 3.74 22.81 -6.71
N ARG A 379 3.43 21.53 -6.91
CA ARG A 379 2.08 21.02 -7.17
C ARG A 379 1.09 21.49 -6.11
N VAL A 380 1.41 21.24 -4.84
CA VAL A 380 0.56 21.60 -3.69
C VAL A 380 0.34 23.14 -3.62
N GLN A 381 1.25 23.93 -4.18
CA GLN A 381 1.15 25.38 -4.25
C GLN A 381 0.48 25.89 -5.55
N HIS A 382 -0.04 25.02 -6.39
CA HIS A 382 -0.58 25.33 -7.73
C HIS A 382 0.41 26.07 -8.66
N ARG A 383 1.71 25.80 -8.49
CA ARG A 383 2.81 26.34 -9.29
C ARG A 383 3.20 25.33 -10.37
N TYR A 384 2.28 25.03 -11.25
CA TYR A 384 2.40 23.94 -12.21
C TYR A 384 3.55 24.10 -13.22
N ILE A 385 3.89 25.34 -13.59
CA ILE A 385 5.02 25.60 -14.51
C ILE A 385 6.34 25.19 -13.85
N GLU A 386 6.55 25.57 -12.59
CA GLU A 386 7.75 25.23 -11.85
C GLU A 386 7.77 23.74 -11.47
N GLU A 387 6.62 23.15 -11.23
CA GLU A 387 6.45 21.71 -11.02
C GLU A 387 6.97 20.92 -12.22
N HIS A 388 6.45 21.20 -13.43
CA HIS A 388 6.87 20.54 -14.66
C HIS A 388 8.37 20.71 -14.91
N ALA A 389 8.89 21.92 -14.78
CA ALA A 389 10.32 22.19 -14.97
C ALA A 389 11.19 21.41 -13.96
N ALA A 390 10.73 21.24 -12.72
CA ALA A 390 11.45 20.47 -11.71
C ALA A 390 11.47 18.96 -12.04
N TYR A 391 10.32 18.39 -12.43
CA TYR A 391 10.25 16.98 -12.83
C TYR A 391 11.03 16.69 -14.13
N GLU A 392 10.93 17.55 -15.14
CA GLU A 392 11.73 17.42 -16.36
C GLU A 392 13.23 17.44 -16.06
N HIS A 393 13.67 18.32 -15.15
CA HIS A 393 15.05 18.37 -14.74
C HIS A 393 15.46 17.11 -13.98
N ALA A 394 14.63 16.61 -13.09
CA ALA A 394 14.87 15.35 -12.37
C ALA A 394 15.01 14.17 -13.33
N LEU A 395 14.13 14.04 -14.34
CA LEU A 395 14.21 12.99 -15.35
C LEU A 395 15.38 13.16 -16.33
N ALA A 396 15.85 14.38 -16.55
CA ALA A 396 17.08 14.62 -17.33
C ALA A 396 18.32 14.11 -16.58
N LEU A 397 18.33 14.18 -15.24
CA LEU A 397 19.40 13.64 -14.39
C LEU A 397 19.30 12.12 -14.24
N ASP A 398 18.10 11.60 -13.98
CA ASP A 398 17.83 10.16 -13.88
C ASP A 398 16.51 9.79 -14.59
N PRO A 399 16.58 9.37 -15.86
CA PRO A 399 15.40 8.96 -16.62
C PRO A 399 14.68 7.73 -16.07
N ASN A 400 15.34 6.96 -15.20
CA ASN A 400 14.83 5.73 -14.60
C ASN A 400 14.36 5.91 -13.15
N ASP A 401 14.43 7.13 -12.60
CA ASP A 401 13.90 7.37 -11.27
C ASP A 401 12.39 7.07 -11.23
N VAL A 402 12.04 6.00 -10.49
CA VAL A 402 10.66 5.49 -10.38
C VAL A 402 9.73 6.52 -9.77
N THR A 403 10.21 7.21 -8.73
CA THR A 403 9.44 8.20 -7.98
C THR A 403 9.09 9.39 -8.87
N THR A 404 10.05 9.93 -9.59
CA THR A 404 9.84 11.06 -10.51
C THR A 404 8.92 10.66 -11.68
N ASN A 405 9.17 9.50 -12.32
CA ASN A 405 8.29 9.01 -13.39
C ASN A 405 6.84 8.85 -12.92
N PHE A 406 6.64 8.32 -11.71
CA PHE A 406 5.30 8.15 -11.14
C PHE A 406 4.62 9.50 -10.85
N TRP A 407 5.26 10.38 -10.09
CA TRP A 407 4.65 11.66 -9.70
C TRP A 407 4.44 12.59 -10.87
N TYR A 408 5.42 12.68 -11.79
CA TYR A 408 5.25 13.48 -12.99
C TYR A 408 4.15 12.90 -13.90
N GLY A 409 4.12 11.57 -14.06
CA GLY A 409 3.03 10.90 -14.79
C GLY A 409 1.66 11.21 -14.20
N LEU A 410 1.53 11.23 -12.89
CA LEU A 410 0.29 11.59 -12.21
C LEU A 410 -0.05 13.08 -12.42
N SER A 411 0.93 13.98 -12.31
CA SER A 411 0.75 15.40 -12.58
C SER A 411 0.25 15.65 -14.02
N GLU A 412 0.86 15.01 -15.00
CA GLU A 412 0.44 15.08 -16.41
C GLU A 412 -1.01 14.60 -16.61
N LEU A 413 -1.40 13.49 -15.92
CA LEU A 413 -2.79 13.03 -15.94
C LEU A 413 -3.76 14.05 -15.32
N MET A 414 -3.35 14.74 -14.27
CA MET A 414 -4.16 15.75 -13.58
C MET A 414 -4.28 17.05 -14.39
N ASP A 415 -3.26 17.38 -15.18
CA ASP A 415 -3.17 18.62 -15.95
C ASP A 415 -3.78 18.49 -17.37
N GLY A 416 -4.12 17.24 -17.76
CA GLY A 416 -4.80 16.94 -19.02
C GLY A 416 -3.90 16.43 -20.13
N TYR A 417 -2.61 16.21 -19.88
CA TYR A 417 -1.68 15.60 -20.84
C TYR A 417 -1.68 14.07 -20.66
N THR A 418 -2.85 13.48 -20.85
CA THR A 418 -3.12 12.07 -20.52
C THR A 418 -2.25 11.08 -21.28
N ARG A 419 -1.88 11.40 -22.53
CA ARG A 419 -0.98 10.55 -23.34
C ARG A 419 0.42 10.49 -22.75
N HIS A 420 0.98 11.65 -22.38
CA HIS A 420 2.31 11.72 -21.78
C HIS A 420 2.32 11.11 -20.37
N GLY A 421 1.30 11.42 -19.56
CA GLY A 421 1.15 10.82 -18.24
C GLY A 421 1.07 9.30 -18.27
N MET A 422 0.37 8.71 -19.24
CA MET A 422 0.33 7.26 -19.44
C MET A 422 1.69 6.68 -19.85
N GLN A 423 2.46 7.35 -20.68
CA GLN A 423 3.82 6.91 -21.04
C GLN A 423 4.74 6.87 -19.82
N LEU A 424 4.66 7.86 -18.94
CA LEU A 424 5.42 7.91 -17.69
C LEU A 424 4.98 6.82 -16.70
N LEU A 425 3.67 6.54 -16.60
CA LEU A 425 3.17 5.41 -15.81
C LEU A 425 3.61 4.06 -16.38
N ASP A 426 3.61 3.89 -17.70
CA ASP A 426 4.10 2.67 -18.35
C ASP A 426 5.58 2.46 -18.09
N ARG A 427 6.37 3.54 -18.13
CA ARG A 427 7.78 3.49 -17.76
C ARG A 427 7.96 3.12 -16.30
N THR A 428 7.19 3.74 -15.40
CA THR A 428 7.18 3.41 -13.97
C THR A 428 6.96 1.90 -13.77
N LEU A 429 5.92 1.33 -14.38
CA LEU A 429 5.58 -0.09 -14.26
C LEU A 429 6.55 -1.02 -15.01
N THR A 430 7.29 -0.51 -15.99
CA THR A 430 8.37 -1.26 -16.64
C THR A 430 9.57 -1.41 -15.71
N ILE A 431 9.86 -0.41 -14.90
CA ILE A 431 11.00 -0.41 -13.96
C ILE A 431 10.57 -1.07 -12.63
N ASP A 432 9.38 -0.73 -12.12
CA ASP A 432 8.86 -1.20 -10.83
C ASP A 432 7.44 -1.79 -10.98
N PRO A 433 7.32 -3.03 -11.51
CA PRO A 433 6.04 -3.63 -11.90
C PRO A 433 5.10 -3.95 -10.73
N MET A 434 5.59 -3.86 -9.49
CA MET A 434 4.81 -4.09 -8.26
C MET A 434 4.57 -2.81 -7.47
N LEU A 435 4.67 -1.62 -8.07
CA LEU A 435 4.32 -0.36 -7.42
C LEU A 435 2.78 -0.22 -7.34
N PRO A 436 2.17 -0.38 -6.14
CA PRO A 436 0.70 -0.50 -6.05
C PRO A 436 -0.03 0.76 -6.53
N ASN A 437 0.50 1.94 -6.23
CA ASN A 437 -0.10 3.20 -6.67
C ASN A 437 -0.07 3.37 -8.19
N ALA A 438 1.02 2.99 -8.86
CA ALA A 438 1.08 3.06 -10.31
C ALA A 438 0.09 2.08 -10.98
N LEU A 439 -0.05 0.86 -10.44
CA LEU A 439 -1.06 -0.11 -10.87
C LEU A 439 -2.49 0.43 -10.70
N ARG A 440 -2.78 1.08 -9.57
CA ARG A 440 -4.08 1.73 -9.33
C ARG A 440 -4.39 2.79 -10.39
N TRP A 441 -3.46 3.70 -10.65
CA TRP A 441 -3.65 4.75 -11.64
C TRP A 441 -3.74 4.20 -13.06
N ARG A 442 -2.94 3.18 -13.39
CA ARG A 442 -3.07 2.46 -14.66
C ARG A 442 -4.48 1.87 -14.81
N ALA A 443 -4.97 1.16 -13.78
CA ALA A 443 -6.33 0.58 -13.78
C ALA A 443 -7.42 1.65 -13.98
N LYS A 444 -7.29 2.83 -13.35
CA LYS A 444 -8.23 3.95 -13.52
C LYS A 444 -8.28 4.43 -14.96
N MET A 445 -7.13 4.58 -15.60
CA MET A 445 -7.07 5.05 -16.98
C MET A 445 -7.55 3.99 -17.99
N GLU A 446 -7.25 2.70 -17.76
CA GLU A 446 -7.76 1.58 -18.56
C GLU A 446 -9.29 1.48 -18.45
N LEU A 447 -9.85 1.62 -17.26
CA LEU A 447 -11.30 1.68 -17.05
C LEU A 447 -11.92 2.82 -17.84
N SER A 448 -11.31 4.00 -17.78
CA SER A 448 -11.75 5.18 -18.52
C SER A 448 -11.70 4.99 -20.05
N ALA A 449 -10.75 4.20 -20.53
CA ALA A 449 -10.62 3.83 -21.94
C ALA A 449 -11.54 2.65 -22.36
N GLY A 450 -12.28 2.05 -21.42
CA GLY A 450 -13.17 0.90 -21.66
C GLY A 450 -12.47 -0.47 -21.61
N ASP A 451 -11.17 -0.54 -21.29
CA ASP A 451 -10.49 -1.81 -21.08
C ASP A 451 -10.77 -2.35 -19.66
N LEU A 452 -11.96 -2.93 -19.50
CA LEU A 452 -12.38 -3.54 -18.22
C LEU A 452 -11.49 -4.71 -17.79
N ALA A 453 -10.87 -5.42 -18.74
CA ALA A 453 -10.03 -6.57 -18.43
C ALA A 453 -8.66 -6.13 -17.91
N GLY A 454 -8.03 -5.15 -18.54
CA GLY A 454 -6.80 -4.51 -18.08
C GLY A 454 -6.99 -3.86 -16.71
N ALA A 455 -8.03 -3.04 -16.58
CA ALA A 455 -8.39 -2.37 -15.34
C ALA A 455 -8.54 -3.36 -14.17
N GLN A 456 -9.28 -4.46 -14.39
CA GLN A 456 -9.45 -5.51 -13.38
C GLN A 456 -8.12 -6.15 -12.97
N ARG A 457 -7.26 -6.50 -13.93
CA ARG A 457 -5.96 -7.12 -13.62
C ARG A 457 -5.09 -6.20 -12.77
N ASN A 458 -4.95 -4.94 -13.19
CA ASN A 458 -4.10 -3.97 -12.51
C ASN A 458 -4.66 -3.56 -11.14
N ALA A 459 -5.97 -3.35 -11.02
CA ALA A 459 -6.62 -3.04 -9.75
C ALA A 459 -6.51 -4.21 -8.76
N GLN A 460 -6.77 -5.45 -9.21
CA GLN A 460 -6.62 -6.62 -8.35
C GLN A 460 -5.18 -6.78 -7.88
N ARG A 461 -4.21 -6.64 -8.78
CA ARG A 461 -2.79 -6.71 -8.42
C ARG A 461 -2.40 -5.64 -7.38
N ALA A 462 -2.88 -4.40 -7.53
CA ALA A 462 -2.66 -3.35 -6.54
C ALA A 462 -3.28 -3.70 -5.17
N ARG A 463 -4.45 -4.34 -5.18
CA ARG A 463 -5.15 -4.81 -3.96
C ARG A 463 -4.37 -5.92 -3.26
N ASP A 464 -3.87 -6.90 -4.03
CA ASP A 464 -3.07 -8.03 -3.52
C ASP A 464 -1.72 -7.54 -2.93
N LEU A 465 -1.21 -6.42 -3.42
CA LEU A 465 -0.05 -5.72 -2.87
C LEU A 465 -0.38 -4.82 -1.65
N GLY A 466 -1.61 -4.87 -1.15
CA GLY A 466 -2.02 -4.22 0.10
C GLY A 466 -2.64 -2.81 -0.05
N LEU A 467 -2.83 -2.29 -1.26
CA LEU A 467 -3.41 -0.96 -1.47
C LEU A 467 -4.93 -1.00 -1.33
N GLN A 468 -5.45 -0.52 -0.20
CA GLN A 468 -6.90 -0.58 0.08
C GLN A 468 -7.73 0.41 -0.76
N VAL A 469 -7.25 1.62 -1.00
CA VAL A 469 -7.99 2.66 -1.75
C VAL A 469 -8.35 2.21 -3.18
N VAL A 470 -7.66 1.22 -3.74
CA VAL A 470 -7.97 0.63 -5.06
C VAL A 470 -9.33 -0.06 -5.11
N ASP A 471 -9.95 -0.35 -3.96
CA ASP A 471 -11.32 -0.87 -3.92
C ASP A 471 -12.34 0.10 -4.54
N MET A 472 -12.05 1.42 -4.62
CA MET A 472 -12.82 2.36 -5.44
C MET A 472 -12.83 1.97 -6.93
N ASN A 473 -11.66 1.67 -7.48
CA ASN A 473 -11.53 1.25 -8.88
C ASN A 473 -12.23 -0.11 -9.12
N LEU A 474 -12.10 -1.05 -8.20
CA LEU A 474 -12.78 -2.34 -8.27
C LEU A 474 -14.30 -2.20 -8.14
N ALA A 475 -14.80 -1.20 -7.39
CA ALA A 475 -16.22 -0.85 -7.32
C ALA A 475 -16.74 -0.32 -8.67
N GLU A 476 -16.03 0.61 -9.29
CA GLU A 476 -16.38 1.14 -10.61
C GLU A 476 -16.39 0.04 -11.67
N ILE A 477 -15.43 -0.91 -11.63
CA ILE A 477 -15.37 -2.08 -12.52
C ILE A 477 -16.56 -3.02 -12.28
N ALA A 478 -16.93 -3.27 -11.01
CA ALA A 478 -18.07 -4.09 -10.65
C ALA A 478 -19.37 -3.47 -11.19
N HIS A 479 -19.55 -2.16 -10.99
CA HIS A 479 -20.69 -1.41 -11.54
C HIS A 479 -20.75 -1.48 -13.07
N ALA A 480 -19.63 -1.31 -13.77
CA ALA A 480 -19.57 -1.43 -15.23
C ALA A 480 -19.97 -2.83 -15.75
N ARG A 481 -19.92 -3.86 -14.88
CA ARG A 481 -20.38 -5.22 -15.15
C ARG A 481 -21.83 -5.49 -14.70
N GLY A 482 -22.50 -4.49 -14.11
CA GLY A 482 -23.86 -4.61 -13.58
C GLY A 482 -23.96 -5.21 -12.17
N ASP A 483 -22.85 -5.43 -11.48
CA ASP A 483 -22.81 -5.95 -10.11
C ASP A 483 -22.77 -4.79 -9.09
N ASN A 484 -23.90 -4.13 -8.95
CA ASN A 484 -24.03 -2.95 -8.07
C ASN A 484 -23.88 -3.29 -6.59
N THR A 485 -24.27 -4.49 -6.17
CA THR A 485 -24.12 -4.93 -4.76
C THR A 485 -22.65 -4.98 -4.37
N ASN A 486 -21.83 -5.63 -5.17
CA ASN A 486 -20.38 -5.70 -4.97
C ASN A 486 -19.72 -4.31 -5.10
N ALA A 487 -20.22 -3.46 -6.01
CA ALA A 487 -19.74 -2.08 -6.15
C ALA A 487 -19.94 -1.27 -4.85
N ILE A 488 -21.13 -1.33 -4.25
CA ILE A 488 -21.43 -0.66 -2.98
C ILE A 488 -20.52 -1.14 -1.85
N GLU A 489 -20.41 -2.47 -1.68
CA GLU A 489 -19.58 -3.07 -0.62
C GLU A 489 -18.11 -2.67 -0.76
N ARG A 490 -17.55 -2.76 -1.98
CA ARG A 490 -16.14 -2.41 -2.23
C ARG A 490 -15.85 -0.94 -2.03
N TRP A 491 -16.70 -0.06 -2.56
CA TRP A 491 -16.48 1.38 -2.42
C TRP A 491 -16.51 1.78 -0.94
N ALA A 492 -17.51 1.32 -0.18
CA ALA A 492 -17.60 1.58 1.24
C ALA A 492 -16.38 1.05 2.01
N ALA A 493 -15.89 -0.15 1.68
CA ALA A 493 -14.70 -0.73 2.29
C ALA A 493 -13.43 0.07 1.96
N GLY A 494 -13.26 0.46 0.70
CA GLY A 494 -12.08 1.20 0.21
C GLY A 494 -12.00 2.63 0.76
N MET A 495 -13.15 3.24 1.03
CA MET A 495 -13.23 4.61 1.52
C MET A 495 -13.25 4.74 3.04
N ARG A 496 -13.30 3.62 3.76
CA ARG A 496 -13.25 3.64 5.23
C ARG A 496 -11.94 4.29 5.71
N GLY A 497 -12.08 5.34 6.51
CA GLY A 497 -10.95 6.14 7.00
C GLY A 497 -10.53 7.32 6.12
N TYR A 498 -11.06 7.42 4.88
CA TYR A 498 -10.80 8.57 4.00
C TYR A 498 -11.84 9.69 4.11
N LEU A 499 -12.99 9.45 4.76
CA LEU A 499 -14.10 10.41 4.92
C LEU A 499 -13.99 11.23 6.21
N GLN A 500 -12.79 11.69 6.54
CA GLN A 500 -12.57 12.49 7.75
C GLN A 500 -13.44 13.75 7.74
N GLY A 501 -14.06 14.03 8.90
CA GLY A 501 -14.99 15.16 9.06
C GLY A 501 -16.43 14.90 8.61
N MET A 502 -16.72 13.76 7.97
CA MET A 502 -18.08 13.33 7.67
C MET A 502 -18.66 12.46 8.81
N PRO A 503 -20.00 12.37 8.95
CA PRO A 503 -20.64 11.48 9.92
C PRO A 503 -20.26 10.01 9.73
N GLU A 504 -20.31 9.23 10.80
CA GLU A 504 -20.08 7.77 10.75
C GLU A 504 -21.11 7.10 9.81
N GLY A 505 -20.64 6.15 9.00
CA GLY A 505 -21.47 5.45 8.00
C GLY A 505 -21.65 6.20 6.67
N SER A 506 -21.04 7.37 6.52
CA SER A 506 -21.11 8.15 5.27
C SER A 506 -20.62 7.35 4.07
N GLU A 507 -19.65 6.45 4.24
CA GLU A 507 -19.12 5.60 3.17
C GLU A 507 -20.21 4.71 2.55
N THR A 508 -21.11 4.18 3.36
CA THR A 508 -22.22 3.36 2.87
C THR A 508 -23.27 4.19 2.15
N ILE A 509 -23.66 5.32 2.74
CA ILE A 509 -24.65 6.23 2.14
C ILE A 509 -24.18 6.76 0.78
N ILE A 510 -22.91 7.13 0.67
CA ILE A 510 -22.31 7.60 -0.57
C ILE A 510 -22.26 6.45 -1.59
N ALA A 511 -21.81 5.26 -1.21
CA ALA A 511 -21.73 4.10 -2.10
C ALA A 511 -23.10 3.71 -2.65
N GLU A 512 -24.15 3.69 -1.80
CA GLU A 512 -25.52 3.49 -2.24
C GLU A 512 -25.99 4.59 -3.22
N GLY A 513 -25.62 5.84 -2.99
CA GLY A 513 -25.94 6.94 -3.88
C GLY A 513 -25.26 6.85 -5.25
N LEU A 514 -24.03 6.29 -5.29
CA LEU A 514 -23.26 6.11 -6.53
C LEU A 514 -23.79 4.94 -7.37
N TYR A 515 -24.20 3.85 -6.75
CA TYR A 515 -24.47 2.57 -7.42
C TYR A 515 -25.90 2.02 -7.19
N GLY A 516 -26.70 2.67 -6.36
CA GLY A 516 -28.07 2.26 -6.01
C GLY A 516 -29.13 3.03 -6.83
N ASP A 517 -30.26 3.31 -6.19
CA ASP A 517 -31.42 3.97 -6.79
C ASP A 517 -31.41 5.50 -6.61
N ASP A 518 -32.37 6.18 -7.26
CA ASP A 518 -32.51 7.64 -7.20
C ASP A 518 -32.78 8.17 -5.76
N ALA A 519 -33.44 7.39 -4.91
CA ALA A 519 -33.68 7.77 -3.52
C ALA A 519 -32.36 7.74 -2.72
N ALA A 520 -31.53 6.73 -2.93
CA ALA A 520 -30.19 6.65 -2.35
C ALA A 520 -29.29 7.80 -2.84
N ARG A 521 -29.34 8.09 -4.15
CA ARG A 521 -28.64 9.24 -4.76
C ARG A 521 -29.01 10.55 -4.09
N THR A 522 -30.30 10.78 -3.88
CA THR A 522 -30.79 12.00 -3.20
C THR A 522 -30.27 12.11 -1.78
N ARG A 523 -30.23 11.00 -1.03
CA ARG A 523 -29.67 10.97 0.34
C ARG A 523 -28.16 11.29 0.33
N ALA A 524 -27.40 10.73 -0.58
CA ALA A 524 -25.96 10.99 -0.71
C ALA A 524 -25.67 12.46 -1.05
N ILE A 525 -26.42 13.07 -1.98
CA ILE A 525 -26.30 14.50 -2.31
C ILE A 525 -26.57 15.35 -1.07
N ALA A 526 -27.65 15.09 -0.35
CA ALA A 526 -28.00 15.83 0.85
C ALA A 526 -26.92 15.73 1.95
N LEU A 527 -26.33 14.54 2.14
CA LEU A 527 -25.23 14.31 3.07
C LEU A 527 -24.00 15.16 2.71
N ILE A 528 -23.60 15.13 1.43
CA ILE A 528 -22.42 15.86 0.95
C ILE A 528 -22.65 17.36 1.04
N ASP A 529 -23.85 17.86 0.71
CA ASP A 529 -24.21 19.26 0.83
C ASP A 529 -24.13 19.78 2.26
N ALA A 530 -24.66 19.00 3.20
CA ALA A 530 -24.59 19.33 4.62
C ALA A 530 -23.13 19.36 5.11
N TYR A 531 -22.31 18.39 4.68
CA TYR A 531 -20.89 18.36 5.01
C TYR A 531 -20.15 19.59 4.46
N VAL A 532 -20.31 19.91 3.18
CA VAL A 532 -19.62 21.05 2.54
C VAL A 532 -20.02 22.38 3.18
N ALA A 533 -21.29 22.55 3.53
CA ALA A 533 -21.76 23.74 4.24
C ALA A 533 -21.09 23.92 5.63
N GLN A 534 -20.72 22.83 6.28
CA GLN A 534 -20.06 22.81 7.58
C GLN A 534 -18.53 22.97 7.49
N ALA A 535 -17.91 22.29 6.52
CA ALA A 535 -16.44 22.18 6.37
C ALA A 535 -15.76 23.48 5.90
N ARG A 536 -16.50 24.42 5.33
CA ARG A 536 -16.01 25.70 4.79
C ARG A 536 -14.91 25.50 3.74
N ASP A 537 -13.63 25.77 4.12
CA ASP A 537 -12.43 25.64 3.25
C ASP A 537 -11.63 24.35 3.49
N GLN A 538 -11.98 23.58 4.54
CA GLN A 538 -11.35 22.30 4.86
C GLN A 538 -12.17 21.12 4.31
N ILE A 539 -12.57 21.23 3.04
CA ILE A 539 -13.40 20.23 2.40
C ILE A 539 -12.52 19.04 2.00
N ASN A 540 -12.93 17.84 2.43
CA ASN A 540 -12.28 16.60 2.02
C ASN A 540 -12.40 16.40 0.50
N TRP A 541 -11.33 15.99 -0.16
CA TRP A 541 -11.25 15.77 -1.60
C TRP A 541 -12.32 14.82 -2.17
N VAL A 542 -12.82 13.91 -1.34
CA VAL A 542 -13.86 12.95 -1.73
C VAL A 542 -15.17 13.65 -2.08
N ALA A 543 -15.52 14.73 -1.38
CA ALA A 543 -16.79 15.44 -1.62
C ALA A 543 -16.90 15.96 -3.07
N PRO A 544 -16.00 16.78 -3.62
CA PRO A 544 -16.09 17.22 -5.01
C PRO A 544 -15.94 16.06 -6.00
N TYR A 545 -15.12 15.04 -5.70
CA TYR A 545 -15.00 13.85 -6.54
C TYR A 545 -16.34 13.10 -6.69
N VAL A 546 -17.02 12.83 -5.58
CA VAL A 546 -18.32 12.14 -5.57
C VAL A 546 -19.44 13.00 -6.17
N MET A 547 -19.42 14.32 -5.96
CA MET A 547 -20.39 15.23 -6.59
C MET A 547 -20.44 15.07 -8.12
N VAL A 548 -19.28 14.88 -8.76
CA VAL A 548 -19.24 14.65 -10.22
C VAL A 548 -19.99 13.37 -10.58
N GLN A 549 -19.72 12.30 -9.86
CA GLN A 549 -20.32 10.99 -10.11
C GLN A 549 -21.83 10.97 -9.79
N LEU A 550 -22.27 11.78 -8.83
CA LEU A 550 -23.67 11.98 -8.51
C LEU A 550 -24.41 12.94 -9.49
N GLY A 551 -23.71 13.47 -10.51
CA GLY A 551 -24.32 14.31 -11.54
C GLY A 551 -24.37 15.80 -11.20
N GLU A 552 -23.52 16.27 -10.28
CA GLU A 552 -23.42 17.67 -9.83
C GLU A 552 -22.08 18.34 -10.26
N PRO A 553 -21.69 18.31 -11.57
CA PRO A 553 -20.36 18.72 -12.02
C PRO A 553 -20.06 20.20 -11.79
N ALA A 554 -21.04 21.09 -11.98
CA ALA A 554 -20.85 22.53 -11.76
C ALA A 554 -20.61 22.86 -10.27
N LYS A 555 -21.30 22.15 -9.39
CA LYS A 555 -21.15 22.24 -7.93
C LYS A 555 -19.79 21.71 -7.46
N ALA A 556 -19.37 20.58 -8.04
CA ALA A 556 -18.05 20.01 -7.80
C ALA A 556 -16.92 21.00 -8.14
N LEU A 557 -16.97 21.63 -9.31
CA LEU A 557 -16.00 22.65 -9.73
C LEU A 557 -16.01 23.89 -8.81
N ALA A 558 -17.20 24.33 -8.37
CA ALA A 558 -17.34 25.45 -7.46
C ALA A 558 -16.75 25.12 -6.07
N THR A 559 -17.01 23.92 -5.57
CA THR A 559 -16.50 23.42 -4.30
C THR A 559 -14.97 23.30 -4.33
N MET A 560 -14.42 22.69 -5.39
CA MET A 560 -12.98 22.50 -5.53
C MET A 560 -12.21 23.81 -5.64
N ARG A 561 -12.80 24.82 -6.26
CA ARG A 561 -12.19 26.16 -6.37
C ARG A 561 -11.91 26.81 -5.01
N THR A 562 -12.70 26.49 -3.99
CA THR A 562 -12.58 27.07 -2.64
C THR A 562 -11.91 26.11 -1.64
N SER A 563 -11.76 24.85 -2.00
CA SER A 563 -11.11 23.83 -1.16
C SER A 563 -9.61 24.07 -1.07
N ARG A 564 -9.05 23.84 0.11
CA ARG A 564 -7.60 23.84 0.39
C ARG A 564 -7.07 22.44 0.67
N THR A 565 -7.66 21.45 0.03
CA THR A 565 -7.16 20.07 0.15
C THR A 565 -5.81 19.92 -0.56
N ASN A 566 -4.94 19.12 0.02
CA ASN A 566 -3.65 18.74 -0.57
C ASN A 566 -3.67 17.34 -1.22
N ASN A 567 -4.84 16.69 -1.28
CA ASN A 567 -5.01 15.36 -1.87
C ASN A 567 -6.17 15.39 -2.87
N ASP A 568 -5.95 16.02 -4.02
CA ASP A 568 -6.95 16.30 -5.04
C ASP A 568 -6.73 15.52 -6.36
N ALA A 569 -5.76 14.62 -6.37
CA ALA A 569 -5.34 13.90 -7.58
C ALA A 569 -6.50 13.15 -8.26
N ASP A 570 -7.36 12.48 -7.50
CA ASP A 570 -8.50 11.75 -8.03
C ASP A 570 -9.52 12.68 -8.71
N PHE A 571 -9.75 13.88 -8.16
CA PHE A 571 -10.64 14.88 -8.74
C PHE A 571 -10.08 15.45 -10.04
N PHE A 572 -8.81 15.91 -10.04
CA PHE A 572 -8.20 16.48 -11.23
C PHE A 572 -8.03 15.46 -12.36
N ALA A 573 -7.65 14.22 -12.05
CA ALA A 573 -7.58 13.17 -13.06
C ALA A 573 -8.97 12.81 -13.62
N LEU A 574 -10.03 12.87 -12.80
CA LEU A 574 -11.40 12.66 -13.26
C LEU A 574 -11.83 13.67 -14.33
N LEU A 575 -11.32 14.91 -14.27
CA LEU A 575 -11.58 15.92 -15.30
C LEU A 575 -11.33 15.39 -16.73
N TRP A 576 -10.34 14.53 -16.92
CA TRP A 576 -9.85 14.07 -18.22
C TRP A 576 -10.36 12.70 -18.62
N THR A 577 -11.28 12.14 -17.86
CA THR A 577 -12.00 10.90 -18.18
C THR A 577 -13.31 11.19 -18.91
N PRO A 578 -13.98 10.19 -19.51
CA PRO A 578 -15.31 10.35 -20.07
C PRO A 578 -16.34 10.88 -19.06
N GLN A 579 -16.27 10.46 -17.80
CA GLN A 579 -17.16 10.96 -16.74
C GLN A 579 -16.94 12.46 -16.45
N GLY A 580 -15.72 12.96 -16.63
CA GLY A 580 -15.37 14.38 -16.46
C GLY A 580 -15.85 15.29 -17.58
N ARG A 581 -16.40 14.75 -18.68
CA ARG A 581 -16.88 15.55 -19.81
C ARG A 581 -17.87 16.63 -19.39
N ALA A 582 -18.81 16.29 -18.52
CA ALA A 582 -19.80 17.25 -18.02
C ALA A 582 -19.17 18.43 -17.25
N MET A 583 -18.02 18.23 -16.59
CA MET A 583 -17.24 19.30 -15.98
C MET A 583 -16.58 20.17 -17.05
N ARG A 584 -15.87 19.55 -18.02
CA ARG A 584 -15.11 20.26 -19.06
C ARG A 584 -16.00 21.09 -19.97
N THR A 585 -17.24 20.65 -20.26
CA THR A 585 -18.23 21.36 -21.07
C THR A 585 -19.09 22.34 -20.27
N SER A 586 -18.88 22.41 -18.95
CA SER A 586 -19.62 23.34 -18.09
C SER A 586 -19.20 24.80 -18.35
N PRO A 587 -20.14 25.74 -18.35
CA PRO A 587 -19.85 27.18 -18.49
C PRO A 587 -18.86 27.72 -17.43
N VAL A 588 -18.75 27.06 -16.29
CA VAL A 588 -17.85 27.48 -15.21
C VAL A 588 -16.43 26.90 -15.33
N PHE A 589 -16.18 26.01 -16.29
CA PHE A 589 -14.89 25.30 -16.42
C PHE A 589 -13.70 26.24 -16.65
N ASN A 590 -13.82 27.20 -17.59
CA ASN A 590 -12.74 28.16 -17.84
C ASN A 590 -12.46 29.07 -16.64
N ALA A 591 -13.49 29.45 -15.89
CA ALA A 591 -13.32 30.23 -14.66
C ALA A 591 -12.64 29.39 -13.55
N PHE A 592 -13.00 28.12 -13.46
CA PHE A 592 -12.35 27.17 -12.56
C PHE A 592 -10.87 26.99 -12.94
N SER A 593 -10.56 26.65 -14.18
CA SER A 593 -9.19 26.37 -14.66
C SER A 593 -8.26 27.56 -14.48
N ARG A 594 -8.77 28.79 -14.67
CA ARG A 594 -8.04 30.02 -14.35
C ARG A 594 -7.79 30.18 -12.85
N ALA A 595 -8.81 29.93 -12.05
CA ALA A 595 -8.72 30.12 -10.60
C ALA A 595 -7.73 29.14 -9.92
N VAL A 596 -7.64 27.91 -10.43
CA VAL A 596 -6.68 26.91 -9.94
C VAL A 596 -5.31 26.98 -10.64
N GLY A 597 -5.10 27.86 -11.62
CA GLY A 597 -3.79 28.07 -12.27
C GLY A 597 -3.50 27.20 -13.48
N LEU A 598 -4.38 26.27 -13.88
CA LEU A 598 -4.17 25.37 -15.01
C LEU A 598 -4.01 26.11 -16.35
N THR A 599 -4.77 27.19 -16.58
CA THR A 599 -4.66 27.97 -17.82
C THR A 599 -3.28 28.58 -18.02
N GLN A 600 -2.58 28.96 -16.94
CA GLN A 600 -1.20 29.48 -17.03
C GLN A 600 -0.23 28.41 -17.55
N LEU A 601 -0.39 27.18 -17.09
CA LEU A 601 0.38 26.03 -17.59
C LEU A 601 0.07 25.79 -19.07
N TRP A 602 -1.21 25.69 -19.44
CA TRP A 602 -1.63 25.42 -20.82
C TRP A 602 -1.21 26.53 -21.81
N ASP A 603 -1.19 27.78 -21.35
CA ASP A 603 -0.66 28.89 -22.13
C ASP A 603 0.84 28.80 -22.36
N LYS A 604 1.57 28.19 -21.45
CA LYS A 604 3.04 28.04 -21.49
C LYS A 604 3.49 26.85 -22.33
N ILE A 605 2.88 25.67 -22.14
CA ILE A 605 3.35 24.42 -22.73
C ILE A 605 2.41 23.83 -23.80
N GLY A 606 1.23 24.45 -23.98
CA GLY A 606 0.23 24.03 -24.95
C GLY A 606 -1.05 23.49 -24.32
N PRO A 607 -2.15 23.40 -25.11
CA PRO A 607 -3.42 22.94 -24.58
C PRO A 607 -3.38 21.46 -24.18
N PRO A 608 -4.20 21.05 -23.19
CA PRO A 608 -4.34 19.65 -22.81
C PRO A 608 -4.94 18.81 -23.94
N ASP A 609 -4.78 17.49 -23.89
CA ASP A 609 -5.11 16.57 -24.99
C ASP A 609 -6.53 16.67 -25.53
N LEU A 610 -7.50 16.98 -24.67
CA LEU A 610 -8.93 17.06 -25.00
C LEU A 610 -9.43 18.48 -25.25
N CYS A 611 -8.55 19.49 -25.30
CA CYS A 611 -8.95 20.88 -25.39
C CYS A 611 -8.25 21.63 -26.54
N LYS A 612 -8.89 22.71 -27.00
CA LYS A 612 -8.33 23.65 -27.96
C LYS A 612 -8.47 25.06 -27.40
N LYS A 613 -7.46 25.89 -27.59
CA LYS A 613 -7.50 27.29 -27.22
C LYS A 613 -8.28 28.04 -28.31
N SER A 614 -9.30 28.84 -27.93
CA SER A 614 -10.05 29.72 -28.83
C SER A 614 -9.30 31.03 -29.05
N ASP A 615 -9.72 31.80 -30.10
CA ASP A 615 -9.19 33.13 -30.37
C ASP A 615 -9.45 34.11 -29.20
N ALA A 616 -10.48 33.87 -28.41
CA ALA A 616 -10.83 34.67 -27.25
C ALA A 616 -9.95 34.32 -26.00
N GLY A 617 -9.06 33.34 -26.11
CA GLY A 617 -8.18 32.92 -25.03
C GLY A 617 -8.78 31.90 -24.04
N ASP A 618 -10.02 31.46 -24.27
CA ASP A 618 -10.68 30.39 -23.51
C ASP A 618 -10.37 29.02 -24.10
N TYR A 619 -10.51 27.98 -23.28
CA TYR A 619 -10.31 26.58 -23.68
C TYR A 619 -11.67 25.93 -23.93
N THR A 620 -11.82 25.31 -25.10
CA THR A 620 -12.98 24.48 -25.45
C THR A 620 -12.54 23.02 -25.43
N CYS A 621 -13.20 22.20 -24.63
CA CYS A 621 -12.84 20.81 -24.40
C CYS A 621 -13.97 19.86 -24.82
N GLU A 622 -13.59 18.64 -25.25
CA GLU A 622 -14.51 17.56 -25.65
C GLU A 622 -15.01 16.75 -24.44
#